data_03a33bae9bac92824bf0d3ef920eb206
#
_entry.id   03a33bae9bac92824bf0d3ef920eb206
#
_cell.length_a   1.000
_cell.length_b   1.000
_cell.length_c   1.000
_cell.angle_alpha   90.00
_cell.angle_beta   90.00
_cell.angle_gamma   90.00
#
_symmetry.space_group_name_H-M   'P 1'
#
loop_
_entity.id
_entity.type
_entity.pdbx_description
1 polymer ?
#
loop_
_entity_poly.entity_id
_entity_poly.type
_entity_poly.pdbx_seq_one_letter_code
_entity_poly.pdbx_strand_id
1 'polypeptide(L)'
;MLRIGSVVLGVHDLARSIDFWHRAIGYVLREEPEDDTWAILVSPSGVGSQIALMRSEVAPQSHPRVHLDLYASNRDVEIARLVGLGAKEVAWDSYPESPDFVVLEDPDGNRFCVIEKDQGWIGFR
;
A
#
# COMPACT_ATOMS: atom_id res chain seq x y z
N MET A 1 2.79 3.19 -27.10
CA MET A 1 2.18 3.80 -25.90
C MET A 1 2.54 2.97 -24.68
N LEU A 2 2.81 3.63 -23.57
CA LEU A 2 3.13 2.97 -22.30
C LEU A 2 1.98 3.09 -21.33
N ARG A 3 1.90 2.15 -20.41
CA ARG A 3 0.97 2.19 -19.26
C ARG A 3 1.68 1.62 -18.03
N ILE A 4 1.21 1.99 -16.85
CA ILE A 4 1.74 1.42 -15.62
C ILE A 4 1.17 0.01 -15.46
N GLY A 5 2.04 -1.01 -15.48
CA GLY A 5 1.63 -2.39 -15.27
C GLY A 5 1.61 -2.75 -13.80
N SER A 6 2.69 -2.42 -13.09
CA SER A 6 2.83 -2.74 -11.66
C SER A 6 3.56 -1.63 -10.94
N VAL A 7 3.24 -1.48 -9.66
CA VAL A 7 4.10 -0.80 -8.69
C VAL A 7 4.77 -1.90 -7.89
N VAL A 8 6.10 -1.86 -7.78
CA VAL A 8 6.87 -2.91 -7.12
C VAL A 8 7.35 -2.40 -5.75
N LEU A 9 7.02 -3.14 -4.70
CA LEU A 9 7.45 -2.86 -3.33
C LEU A 9 8.50 -3.89 -2.93
N GLY A 10 9.62 -3.41 -2.38
CA GLY A 10 10.59 -4.29 -1.74
C GLY A 10 10.10 -4.72 -0.37
N VAL A 11 10.20 -6.02 -0.07
CA VAL A 11 9.70 -6.57 1.18
C VAL A 11 10.71 -7.57 1.74
N HIS A 12 10.77 -7.70 3.07
CA HIS A 12 11.64 -8.67 3.72
C HIS A 12 10.97 -10.03 3.89
N ASP A 13 9.66 -10.02 4.15
CA ASP A 13 8.87 -11.23 4.40
C ASP A 13 7.71 -11.26 3.41
N LEU A 14 7.86 -12.05 2.36
CA LEU A 14 6.90 -12.08 1.27
C LEU A 14 5.52 -12.55 1.74
N ALA A 15 5.46 -13.63 2.51
CA ALA A 15 4.18 -14.18 2.95
C ALA A 15 3.41 -13.19 3.83
N ARG A 16 4.09 -12.52 4.73
CA ARG A 16 3.48 -11.49 5.60
C ARG A 16 2.99 -10.32 4.77
N SER A 17 3.75 -9.90 3.79
CA SER A 17 3.39 -8.77 2.92
C SER A 17 2.20 -9.10 2.03
N ILE A 18 2.13 -10.32 1.49
CA ILE A 18 0.98 -10.78 0.74
C ILE A 18 -0.28 -10.70 1.61
N ASP A 19 -0.22 -11.25 2.82
CA ASP A 19 -1.37 -11.24 3.73
C ASP A 19 -1.81 -9.81 4.07
N PHE A 20 -0.86 -8.95 4.40
CA PHE A 20 -1.18 -7.55 4.74
C PHE A 20 -1.88 -6.84 3.58
N TRP A 21 -1.27 -6.83 2.40
CA TRP A 21 -1.80 -6.08 1.27
C TRP A 21 -3.10 -6.68 0.73
N HIS A 22 -3.24 -8.00 0.78
CA HIS A 22 -4.51 -8.64 0.46
C HIS A 22 -5.64 -8.12 1.37
N ARG A 23 -5.40 -8.08 2.68
CA ARG A 23 -6.40 -7.60 3.64
C ARG A 23 -6.59 -6.10 3.59
N ALA A 24 -5.52 -5.35 3.35
CA ALA A 24 -5.55 -3.89 3.36
C ALA A 24 -6.38 -3.32 2.20
N ILE A 25 -6.16 -3.79 0.99
CA ILE A 25 -6.77 -3.21 -0.22
C ILE A 25 -7.65 -4.20 -1.00
N GLY A 26 -7.78 -5.44 -0.54
CA GLY A 26 -8.61 -6.44 -1.19
C GLY A 26 -8.03 -7.03 -2.47
N TYR A 27 -6.76 -6.78 -2.75
CA TYR A 27 -6.11 -7.40 -3.90
C TYR A 27 -5.87 -8.88 -3.64
N VAL A 28 -5.82 -9.65 -4.71
CA VAL A 28 -5.62 -11.11 -4.65
C VAL A 28 -4.40 -11.50 -5.48
N LEU A 29 -3.80 -12.63 -5.15
CA LEU A 29 -2.69 -13.15 -5.95
C LEU A 29 -3.16 -13.39 -7.39
N ARG A 30 -2.37 -12.92 -8.35
CA ARG A 30 -2.61 -13.20 -9.77
C ARG A 30 -2.39 -14.69 -10.06
N GLU A 31 -1.39 -15.29 -9.41
CA GLU A 31 -1.06 -16.70 -9.51
C GLU A 31 -0.30 -17.12 -8.25
N GLU A 32 -0.22 -18.39 -7.99
CA GLU A 32 0.55 -18.90 -6.85
C GLU A 32 2.03 -18.57 -7.05
N PRO A 33 2.71 -17.97 -6.05
CA PRO A 33 4.14 -17.68 -6.18
C PRO A 33 4.97 -18.95 -6.35
N GLU A 34 5.97 -18.89 -7.23
CA GLU A 34 6.88 -20.02 -7.45
C GLU A 34 7.82 -20.24 -6.26
N ASP A 35 8.17 -19.16 -5.56
CA ASP A 35 9.06 -19.20 -4.39
C ASP A 35 8.77 -17.98 -3.49
N ASP A 36 9.68 -17.68 -2.57
CA ASP A 36 9.52 -16.60 -1.60
C ASP A 36 10.12 -15.26 -2.07
N THR A 37 10.40 -15.11 -3.37
CA THR A 37 11.09 -13.91 -3.88
C THR A 37 10.19 -12.92 -4.60
N TRP A 38 9.03 -13.35 -5.09
CA TRP A 38 8.19 -12.52 -5.97
C TRP A 38 6.73 -12.93 -5.92
N ALA A 39 5.85 -11.96 -5.85
CA ALA A 39 4.41 -12.17 -5.96
C ALA A 39 3.76 -10.97 -6.63
N ILE A 40 2.68 -11.20 -7.35
CA ILE A 40 1.87 -10.14 -7.96
C ILE A 40 0.46 -10.20 -7.41
N LEU A 41 0.00 -9.06 -6.93
CA LEU A 41 -1.38 -8.88 -6.46
C LEU A 41 -2.15 -8.03 -7.46
N VAL A 42 -3.39 -8.41 -7.71
CA VAL A 42 -4.26 -7.74 -8.67
C VAL A 42 -5.60 -7.41 -8.01
N SER A 43 -6.21 -6.33 -8.48
CA SER A 43 -7.59 -6.04 -8.10
C SER A 43 -8.52 -7.13 -8.66
N PRO A 44 -9.46 -7.66 -7.87
CA PRO A 44 -10.43 -8.63 -8.38
C PRO A 44 -11.25 -8.12 -9.56
N SER A 45 -11.46 -6.80 -9.63
CA SER A 45 -12.19 -6.18 -10.73
C SER A 45 -11.33 -6.03 -12.00
N GLY A 46 -10.03 -6.21 -11.90
CA GLY A 46 -9.10 -5.97 -12.99
C GLY A 46 -8.82 -4.51 -13.28
N VAL A 47 -9.34 -3.60 -12.47
CA VAL A 47 -9.16 -2.15 -12.63
C VAL A 47 -8.02 -1.69 -11.73
N GLY A 48 -7.15 -0.84 -12.25
CA GLY A 48 -6.02 -0.29 -11.52
C GLY A 48 -4.72 -1.05 -11.76
N SER A 49 -3.63 -0.49 -11.23
CA SER A 49 -2.31 -1.08 -11.36
C SER A 49 -2.16 -2.28 -10.44
N GLN A 50 -1.40 -3.26 -10.88
CA GLN A 50 -0.97 -4.36 -10.04
C GLN A 50 0.01 -3.87 -8.98
N ILE A 51 0.08 -4.57 -7.87
CA ILE A 51 1.10 -4.39 -6.84
C ILE A 51 1.96 -5.65 -6.86
N ALA A 52 3.24 -5.49 -7.17
CA ALA A 52 4.20 -6.59 -7.10
C ALA A 52 5.01 -6.47 -5.81
N LEU A 53 5.28 -7.60 -5.20
CA LEU A 53 6.08 -7.68 -3.99
C LEU A 53 7.36 -8.43 -4.32
N MET A 54 8.50 -7.79 -4.09
CA MET A 54 9.80 -8.36 -4.43
C MET A 54 10.63 -8.46 -3.15
N ARG A 55 11.08 -9.65 -2.83
CA ARG A 55 11.97 -9.82 -1.69
C ARG A 55 13.23 -8.99 -1.88
N SER A 56 13.60 -8.23 -0.85
CA SER A 56 14.72 -7.30 -0.91
C SER A 56 15.36 -7.18 0.47
N GLU A 57 16.68 -7.08 0.49
CA GLU A 57 17.44 -6.80 1.71
C GLU A 57 17.69 -5.29 1.88
N VAL A 58 17.23 -4.47 0.95
CA VAL A 58 17.39 -3.01 1.03
C VAL A 58 16.49 -2.47 2.15
N ALA A 59 17.06 -1.60 2.99
CA ALA A 59 16.30 -0.97 4.05
C ALA A 59 15.24 -0.03 3.48
N PRO A 60 14.03 0.03 4.08
CA PRO A 60 13.02 0.97 3.64
C PRO A 60 13.45 2.41 3.89
N GLN A 61 13.00 3.31 3.01
CA GLN A 61 13.30 4.73 3.13
C GLN A 61 12.36 5.39 4.13
N SER A 62 12.89 6.23 5.02
CA SER A 62 12.05 6.98 5.96
C SER A 62 11.27 8.10 5.27
N HIS A 63 11.82 8.66 4.18
CA HIS A 63 11.14 9.62 3.33
C HIS A 63 11.18 9.08 1.89
N PRO A 64 10.28 8.17 1.54
CA PRO A 64 10.35 7.50 0.23
C PRO A 64 10.08 8.47 -0.90
N ARG A 65 10.84 8.30 -1.98
CA ARG A 65 10.67 9.10 -3.19
C ARG A 65 9.45 8.66 -4.01
N VAL A 66 9.01 7.43 -3.82
CA VAL A 66 7.78 6.89 -4.40
C VAL A 66 7.00 6.24 -3.26
N HIS A 67 5.73 6.53 -3.17
CA HIS A 67 4.86 5.93 -2.17
C HIS A 67 3.44 5.77 -2.74
N LEU A 68 2.64 4.98 -2.07
CA LEU A 68 1.23 4.82 -2.42
C LEU A 68 0.39 5.81 -1.62
N ASP A 69 -0.59 6.42 -2.26
CA ASP A 69 -1.66 7.15 -1.60
C ASP A 69 -2.92 6.30 -1.68
N LEU A 70 -3.48 5.95 -0.54
CA LEU A 70 -4.71 5.18 -0.46
C LEU A 70 -5.84 6.12 -0.05
N TYR A 71 -6.93 6.09 -0.78
CA TYR A 71 -8.07 6.96 -0.55
C TYR A 71 -9.13 6.26 0.29
N ALA A 72 -9.64 6.95 1.29
CA ALA A 72 -10.65 6.44 2.19
C ALA A 72 -11.72 7.49 2.42
N SER A 73 -12.98 7.09 2.43
CA SER A 73 -14.07 7.99 2.79
C SER A 73 -14.12 8.25 4.29
N ASN A 74 -13.63 7.32 5.11
CA ASN A 74 -13.47 7.50 6.54
C ASN A 74 -12.04 7.09 6.94
N ARG A 75 -11.16 8.07 6.96
CA ARG A 75 -9.74 7.88 7.19
C ARG A 75 -9.46 7.21 8.55
N ASP A 76 -10.10 7.67 9.60
CA ASP A 76 -9.77 7.19 10.95
C ASP A 76 -10.20 5.73 11.14
N VAL A 77 -11.32 5.33 10.58
CA VAL A 77 -11.77 3.93 10.61
C VAL A 77 -10.78 3.05 9.85
N GLU A 78 -10.34 3.49 8.67
CA GLU A 78 -9.38 2.72 7.87
C GLU A 78 -8.01 2.63 8.53
N ILE A 79 -7.54 3.69 9.16
CA ILE A 79 -6.27 3.65 9.89
C ILE A 79 -6.34 2.64 11.03
N ALA A 80 -7.42 2.64 11.81
CA ALA A 80 -7.58 1.68 12.90
C ALA A 80 -7.58 0.23 12.37
N ARG A 81 -8.25 0.00 11.25
CA ARG A 81 -8.28 -1.32 10.61
C ARG A 81 -6.89 -1.76 10.14
N LEU A 82 -6.16 -0.86 9.48
CA LEU A 82 -4.81 -1.16 8.98
C LEU A 82 -3.82 -1.42 10.12
N VAL A 83 -3.91 -0.65 11.20
CA VAL A 83 -3.07 -0.89 12.39
C VAL A 83 -3.36 -2.28 12.97
N GLY A 84 -4.62 -2.69 13.02
CA GLY A 84 -5.00 -4.03 13.44
C GLY A 84 -4.45 -5.13 12.55
N LEU A 85 -4.14 -4.84 11.28
CA LEU A 85 -3.53 -5.78 10.33
C LEU A 85 -2.00 -5.78 10.37
N GLY A 86 -1.38 -4.86 11.11
CA GLY A 86 0.07 -4.82 11.26
C GLY A 86 0.75 -3.54 10.76
N ALA A 87 0.00 -2.56 10.24
CA ALA A 87 0.56 -1.27 9.91
C ALA A 87 0.89 -0.47 11.17
N LYS A 88 1.79 0.49 11.04
CA LYS A 88 2.15 1.40 12.13
C LYS A 88 2.01 2.83 11.68
N GLU A 89 1.45 3.66 12.54
CA GLU A 89 1.48 5.10 12.36
C GLU A 89 2.89 5.59 12.66
N VAL A 90 3.43 6.48 11.83
CA VAL A 90 4.81 6.93 11.97
C VAL A 90 4.87 8.37 12.45
N ALA A 91 5.97 8.72 13.12
CA ALA A 91 6.26 10.11 13.48
C ALA A 91 6.72 10.83 12.22
N TRP A 92 5.80 11.55 11.56
CA TRP A 92 6.08 12.26 10.32
C TRP A 92 6.30 13.73 10.62
N ASP A 93 7.41 14.29 10.17
CA ASP A 93 7.87 15.64 10.51
C ASP A 93 7.45 16.71 9.50
N SER A 94 6.79 16.33 8.43
CA SER A 94 6.49 17.22 7.31
C SER A 94 4.98 17.40 7.08
N TYR A 95 4.16 17.24 8.12
CA TYR A 95 2.74 17.50 7.98
C TYR A 95 2.49 19.00 7.76
N PRO A 96 1.66 19.36 6.77
CA PRO A 96 1.19 20.72 6.67
C PRO A 96 0.18 21.02 7.78
N GLU A 97 -0.21 22.29 7.89
CA GLU A 97 -1.32 22.67 8.75
C GLU A 97 -2.60 22.02 8.22
N SER A 98 -3.38 21.38 9.09
CA SER A 98 -4.63 20.70 8.75
C SER A 98 -4.46 19.65 7.63
N PRO A 99 -3.63 18.62 7.82
CA PRO A 99 -3.39 17.63 6.77
C PRO A 99 -4.63 16.78 6.54
N ASP A 100 -4.86 16.41 5.27
CA ASP A 100 -5.90 15.46 4.89
C ASP A 100 -5.40 14.02 4.83
N PHE A 101 -4.14 13.79 5.16
CA PHE A 101 -3.49 12.49 5.06
C PHE A 101 -2.78 12.12 6.36
N VAL A 102 -2.58 10.82 6.54
CA VAL A 102 -1.77 10.25 7.62
C VAL A 102 -0.77 9.29 7.00
N VAL A 103 0.48 9.36 7.46
CA VAL A 103 1.55 8.47 6.99
C VAL A 103 1.61 7.25 7.90
N LEU A 104 1.54 6.08 7.29
CA LEU A 104 1.71 4.79 7.95
C LEU A 104 2.89 4.06 7.31
N GLU A 105 3.33 3.00 7.97
CA GLU A 105 4.20 2.02 7.34
C GLU A 105 3.56 0.65 7.36
N ASP A 106 3.80 -0.14 6.31
CA ASP A 106 3.37 -1.52 6.28
C ASP A 106 4.26 -2.40 7.19
N PRO A 107 3.96 -3.69 7.37
CA PRO A 107 4.77 -4.53 8.26
C PRO A 107 6.25 -4.64 7.88
N ASP A 108 6.60 -4.33 6.62
CA ASP A 108 7.97 -4.32 6.14
C ASP A 108 8.64 -2.95 6.22
N GLY A 109 7.94 -1.94 6.71
CA GLY A 109 8.48 -0.60 6.87
C GLY A 109 8.29 0.31 5.67
N ASN A 110 7.61 -0.12 4.63
CA ASN A 110 7.31 0.73 3.49
C ASN A 110 6.24 1.75 3.88
N ARG A 111 6.54 3.02 3.67
CA ARG A 111 5.63 4.11 4.05
C ARG A 111 4.64 4.40 2.94
N PHE A 112 3.40 4.63 3.34
CA PHE A 112 2.31 4.99 2.47
C PHE A 112 1.38 5.96 3.19
N CYS A 113 0.50 6.61 2.44
CA CYS A 113 -0.43 7.57 3.00
C CYS A 113 -1.87 7.07 2.89
N VAL A 114 -2.67 7.38 3.91
CA VAL A 114 -4.12 7.26 3.84
C VAL A 114 -4.68 8.66 3.77
N ILE A 115 -5.42 8.95 2.72
CA ILE A 115 -5.94 10.28 2.40
C ILE A 115 -7.45 10.22 2.45
N GLU A 116 -8.06 11.18 3.17
CA GLU A 116 -9.51 11.24 3.20
C GLU A 116 -10.05 11.85 1.91
N LYS A 117 -10.81 11.04 1.19
CA LYS A 117 -11.55 11.45 -0.01
C LYS A 117 -12.95 10.89 0.11
N ASP A 118 -13.94 11.71 -0.20
CA ASP A 118 -15.32 11.24 -0.15
C ASP A 118 -15.61 10.27 -1.30
N GLN A 119 -16.74 9.58 -1.18
CA GLN A 119 -17.12 8.56 -2.16
C GLN A 119 -17.41 9.12 -3.55
N GLY A 120 -17.70 10.41 -3.63
CA GLY A 120 -17.90 11.07 -4.91
C GLY A 120 -16.61 11.28 -5.68
N TRP A 121 -15.48 11.11 -5.03
CA TRP A 121 -14.19 11.31 -5.67
C TRP A 121 -13.76 10.04 -6.41
N ILE A 122 -14.40 9.77 -7.49
CA ILE A 122 -14.03 8.70 -8.43
C ILE A 122 -13.98 9.28 -9.85
N GLY A 123 -13.70 10.57 -9.95
CA GLY A 123 -13.92 11.32 -11.16
C GLY A 123 -12.96 11.03 -12.29
N PHE A 124 -11.81 10.52 -12.02
CA PHE A 124 -10.95 10.09 -13.10
C PHE A 124 -11.28 8.65 -13.47
N ARG A 125 -11.42 8.43 -14.69
CA ARG A 125 -11.77 7.13 -15.23
C ARG A 125 -10.72 6.70 -16.23
#